data_198475130b22e7f82c783ee7897abefb
#
_entry.id   198475130b22e7f82c783ee7897abefb
#
_cell.length_a   1.000
_cell.length_b   1.000
_cell.length_c   1.000
_cell.angle_alpha   90.00
_cell.angle_beta   90.00
_cell.angle_gamma   90.00
#
_symmetry.space_group_name_H-M   'P 1'
#
loop_
_entity.id
_entity.type
_entity.pdbx_description
1 polymer ?
#
loop_
_entity_poly.entity_id
_entity_poly.type
_entity_poly.pdbx_seq_one_letter_code
_entity_poly.pdbx_strand_id
1 'polypeptide(L)'
;MRGPYLLMTLLAAFCAASAQEQPKPEAAMDAIIKAFDSHSVVMLGELHGNRQQYELLRGLVFSQHFADKVNDLVLEYGNALYQDVVDRYVAGESIPVEEVQKAWRNTTAIGPPSPIYGWLYEAVREANRKRHQKLRIVLGDVYVNWDRVKDRENLGPFVANRDPFYASVVREQVMARHHRALLVAGYPHFLRSTAGPNLIERELRAAGATTFVIVPGTNTIDGYDDLDKRFDSWSRPPCIVALKGNWVGQLAAQAVLSGGTIPSPPGENLKLEEAGDAFLYLGPRDSLTQIHTTRAELQDTAYGKEIERRLEIMFGRPVDFVSAEKETPEFSRNSDPPPPLPPPPKSIHDPLPPKPPVN
;
A
#
# COMPACT_ATOMS: atom_id res chain seq x y z
N MET A 1 -6.05 53.38 -63.85
CA MET A 1 -5.12 52.88 -62.83
C MET A 1 -5.93 52.25 -61.71
N ARG A 2 -5.96 50.94 -61.70
CA ARG A 2 -6.73 50.18 -60.68
C ARG A 2 -5.70 49.45 -59.81
N GLY A 3 -5.66 49.85 -58.52
CA GLY A 3 -4.80 49.20 -57.53
C GLY A 3 -5.47 47.94 -56.93
N PRO A 4 -4.75 46.87 -56.62
CA PRO A 4 -5.31 45.69 -56.04
C PRO A 4 -5.45 45.85 -54.51
N TYR A 5 -6.62 45.53 -53.98
CA TYR A 5 -6.84 45.37 -52.56
C TYR A 5 -6.30 44.07 -52.09
N LEU A 6 -5.33 44.11 -51.19
CA LEU A 6 -4.76 42.96 -50.52
C LEU A 6 -5.70 42.55 -49.37
N LEU A 7 -6.37 41.42 -49.52
CA LEU A 7 -7.25 40.85 -48.53
C LEU A 7 -6.35 40.06 -47.53
N MET A 8 -6.12 40.61 -46.37
CA MET A 8 -5.35 40.01 -45.29
C MET A 8 -6.29 39.10 -44.45
N THR A 9 -6.32 37.82 -44.79
CA THR A 9 -7.04 36.80 -44.00
C THR A 9 -6.23 36.52 -42.71
N LEU A 10 -6.76 37.01 -41.59
CA LEU A 10 -6.27 36.62 -40.25
C LEU A 10 -6.72 35.19 -39.95
N LEU A 11 -5.81 34.23 -40.02
CA LEU A 11 -6.02 32.90 -39.47
C LEU A 11 -5.92 32.97 -37.94
N ALA A 12 -7.07 33.04 -37.26
CA ALA A 12 -7.15 32.86 -35.83
C ALA A 12 -6.92 31.36 -35.54
N ALA A 13 -5.69 30.99 -35.18
CA ALA A 13 -5.39 29.69 -34.62
C ALA A 13 -6.09 29.61 -33.25
N PHE A 14 -7.25 28.98 -33.19
CA PHE A 14 -7.84 28.54 -31.94
C PHE A 14 -6.95 27.43 -31.40
N CYS A 15 -6.03 27.79 -30.48
CA CYS A 15 -5.48 26.83 -29.54
C CYS A 15 -6.65 26.33 -28.67
N ALA A 16 -7.24 25.21 -29.06
CA ALA A 16 -8.09 24.44 -28.16
C ALA A 16 -7.19 23.92 -27.04
N ALA A 17 -7.02 24.73 -26.01
CA ALA A 17 -6.56 24.20 -24.73
C ALA A 17 -7.62 23.16 -24.35
N SER A 18 -7.28 21.88 -24.47
CA SER A 18 -8.15 20.81 -23.98
C SER A 18 -8.36 21.08 -22.50
N ALA A 19 -9.56 21.52 -22.14
CA ALA A 19 -9.90 21.72 -20.73
C ALA A 19 -9.69 20.37 -20.03
N GLN A 20 -8.71 20.34 -19.12
CA GLN A 20 -8.48 19.15 -18.31
C GLN A 20 -9.77 18.76 -17.61
N GLU A 21 -10.14 17.50 -17.75
CA GLU A 21 -11.34 17.00 -17.08
C GLU A 21 -11.16 17.13 -15.56
N GLN A 22 -12.25 17.51 -14.87
CA GLN A 22 -12.22 17.55 -13.42
C GLN A 22 -12.17 16.10 -12.89
N PRO A 23 -11.34 15.82 -11.87
CA PRO A 23 -11.29 14.51 -11.26
C PRO A 23 -12.66 14.15 -10.68
N LYS A 24 -13.04 12.88 -10.82
CA LYS A 24 -14.31 12.33 -10.30
C LYS A 24 -13.97 11.32 -9.20
N PRO A 25 -13.96 11.74 -7.92
CA PRO A 25 -13.71 10.83 -6.82
C PRO A 25 -14.81 9.76 -6.73
N GLU A 26 -14.41 8.48 -6.73
CA GLU A 26 -15.27 7.32 -6.48
C GLU A 26 -14.96 6.76 -5.09
N ALA A 27 -15.93 6.12 -4.41
CA ALA A 27 -15.66 5.42 -3.16
C ALA A 27 -14.56 4.38 -3.36
N ALA A 28 -13.55 4.38 -2.49
CA ALA A 28 -12.35 3.57 -2.72
C ALA A 28 -12.63 2.07 -2.84
N MET A 29 -13.54 1.54 -2.02
CA MET A 29 -13.93 0.12 -2.10
C MET A 29 -14.54 -0.22 -3.45
N ASP A 30 -15.46 0.60 -3.94
CA ASP A 30 -16.15 0.37 -5.21
C ASP A 30 -15.18 0.43 -6.38
N ALA A 31 -14.29 1.43 -6.38
CA ALA A 31 -13.28 1.61 -7.41
C ALA A 31 -12.30 0.44 -7.47
N ILE A 32 -11.82 -0.06 -6.30
CA ILE A 32 -10.94 -1.24 -6.23
C ILE A 32 -11.66 -2.48 -6.75
N ILE A 33 -12.90 -2.72 -6.33
CA ILE A 33 -13.68 -3.90 -6.76
C ILE A 33 -13.96 -3.83 -8.27
N LYS A 34 -14.28 -2.65 -8.79
CA LYS A 34 -14.51 -2.39 -10.21
C LYS A 34 -13.24 -2.61 -11.06
N ALA A 35 -12.07 -2.28 -10.54
CA ALA A 35 -10.80 -2.51 -11.25
C ALA A 35 -10.62 -3.99 -11.64
N PHE A 36 -11.14 -4.92 -10.85
CA PHE A 36 -11.10 -6.36 -11.16
C PHE A 36 -12.03 -6.78 -12.31
N ASP A 37 -12.85 -5.91 -12.87
CA ASP A 37 -13.64 -6.24 -14.07
C ASP A 37 -12.76 -6.41 -15.31
N SER A 38 -11.61 -5.72 -15.35
CA SER A 38 -10.69 -5.73 -16.49
C SER A 38 -9.24 -6.10 -16.13
N HIS A 39 -8.92 -6.21 -14.83
CA HIS A 39 -7.56 -6.50 -14.40
C HIS A 39 -7.50 -7.77 -13.54
N SER A 40 -6.48 -8.59 -13.76
CA SER A 40 -6.22 -9.78 -12.95
C SER A 40 -5.46 -9.45 -11.67
N VAL A 41 -4.70 -8.35 -11.67
CA VAL A 41 -3.86 -7.92 -10.55
C VAL A 41 -4.10 -6.43 -10.29
N VAL A 42 -4.59 -6.10 -9.10
CA VAL A 42 -4.69 -4.73 -8.61
C VAL A 42 -3.59 -4.52 -7.56
N MET A 43 -2.80 -3.48 -7.73
CA MET A 43 -1.68 -3.14 -6.85
C MET A 43 -2.04 -1.92 -6.03
N LEU A 44 -2.22 -2.09 -4.75
CA LEU A 44 -2.51 -1.03 -3.79
C LEU A 44 -1.22 -0.66 -3.07
N GLY A 45 -0.67 0.51 -3.40
CA GLY A 45 0.46 1.06 -2.68
C GLY A 45 0.13 1.28 -1.22
N GLU A 46 0.98 0.81 -0.31
CA GLU A 46 0.77 0.91 1.12
C GLU A 46 1.48 2.11 1.73
N LEU A 47 0.80 2.78 2.66
CA LEU A 47 1.38 3.62 3.68
C LEU A 47 1.51 2.79 4.96
N HIS A 48 2.71 2.29 5.24
CA HIS A 48 2.95 1.36 6.33
C HIS A 48 2.37 1.85 7.66
N GLY A 49 1.55 1.02 8.28
CA GLY A 49 0.92 1.32 9.56
C GLY A 49 -0.24 2.33 9.50
N ASN A 50 -0.66 2.78 8.31
CA ASN A 50 -1.78 3.73 8.21
C ASN A 50 -3.12 3.06 8.54
N ARG A 51 -3.82 3.61 9.53
CA ARG A 51 -5.07 3.06 10.03
C ARG A 51 -6.20 3.13 9.00
N GLN A 52 -6.36 4.26 8.31
CA GLN A 52 -7.45 4.46 7.35
C GLN A 52 -7.33 3.49 6.17
N GLN A 53 -6.10 3.24 5.73
CA GLN A 53 -5.85 2.24 4.68
C GLN A 53 -6.12 0.82 5.17
N TYR A 54 -5.78 0.50 6.42
CA TYR A 54 -6.14 -0.78 7.01
C TYR A 54 -7.67 -0.96 7.12
N GLU A 55 -8.40 0.07 7.54
CA GLU A 55 -9.86 0.02 7.61
C GLU A 55 -10.49 -0.20 6.23
N LEU A 56 -9.92 0.41 5.17
CA LEU A 56 -10.30 0.16 3.79
C LEU A 56 -10.05 -1.30 3.40
N LEU A 57 -8.86 -1.84 3.68
CA LEU A 57 -8.52 -3.25 3.41
C LEU A 57 -9.44 -4.19 4.17
N ARG A 58 -9.70 -3.91 5.43
CA ARG A 58 -10.62 -4.68 6.25
C ARG A 58 -12.05 -4.66 5.67
N GLY A 59 -12.52 -3.50 5.23
CA GLY A 59 -13.81 -3.36 4.54
C GLY A 59 -13.88 -4.25 3.29
N LEU A 60 -12.85 -4.24 2.44
CA LEU A 60 -12.73 -5.12 1.27
C LEU A 60 -12.77 -6.59 1.68
N VAL A 61 -11.99 -6.97 2.70
CA VAL A 61 -11.94 -8.35 3.19
C VAL A 61 -13.31 -8.85 3.62
N PHE A 62 -14.17 -8.03 4.20
CA PHE A 62 -15.54 -8.43 4.60
C PHE A 62 -16.58 -8.24 3.49
N SER A 63 -16.24 -7.60 2.37
CA SER A 63 -17.16 -7.39 1.25
C SER A 63 -17.41 -8.68 0.46
N GLN A 64 -18.69 -9.03 0.26
CA GLN A 64 -19.05 -10.14 -0.62
C GLN A 64 -18.66 -9.88 -2.08
N HIS A 65 -18.86 -8.65 -2.57
CA HIS A 65 -18.50 -8.27 -3.94
C HIS A 65 -16.99 -8.40 -4.20
N PHE A 66 -16.15 -8.13 -3.17
CA PHE A 66 -14.72 -8.40 -3.27
C PHE A 66 -14.44 -9.90 -3.29
N ALA A 67 -15.12 -10.66 -2.42
CA ALA A 67 -14.98 -12.12 -2.36
C ALA A 67 -15.34 -12.82 -3.68
N ASP A 68 -16.29 -12.28 -4.42
CA ASP A 68 -16.73 -12.84 -5.70
C ASP A 68 -15.70 -12.64 -6.84
N LYS A 69 -14.77 -11.70 -6.66
CA LYS A 69 -13.81 -11.31 -7.70
C LYS A 69 -12.36 -11.66 -7.38
N VAL A 70 -12.00 -11.77 -6.09
CA VAL A 70 -10.61 -11.84 -5.63
C VAL A 70 -10.36 -13.13 -4.86
N ASN A 71 -9.32 -13.84 -5.24
CA ASN A 71 -8.90 -15.10 -4.64
C ASN A 71 -7.82 -14.89 -3.56
N ASP A 72 -6.87 -13.99 -3.85
CA ASP A 72 -5.64 -13.85 -3.08
C ASP A 72 -5.40 -12.39 -2.67
N LEU A 73 -4.94 -12.23 -1.43
CA LEU A 73 -4.38 -11.00 -0.91
C LEU A 73 -2.87 -11.21 -0.74
N VAL A 74 -2.06 -10.56 -1.55
CA VAL A 74 -0.59 -10.72 -1.52
C VAL A 74 0.01 -9.58 -0.70
N LEU A 75 0.74 -9.91 0.36
CA LEU A 75 1.24 -8.94 1.32
C LEU A 75 2.77 -8.87 1.35
N GLU A 76 3.33 -7.66 1.34
CA GLU A 76 4.75 -7.43 1.60
C GLU A 76 5.14 -7.81 3.03
N TYR A 77 4.30 -7.46 4.02
CA TYR A 77 4.50 -7.91 5.39
C TYR A 77 4.05 -9.37 5.55
N GLY A 78 4.79 -10.24 4.87
CA GLY A 78 4.53 -11.66 4.83
C GLY A 78 5.77 -12.44 4.39
N ASN A 79 6.56 -12.96 5.33
CA ASN A 79 7.70 -13.82 5.03
C ASN A 79 7.25 -15.18 4.50
N ALA A 80 7.57 -15.47 3.25
CA ALA A 80 7.15 -16.69 2.53
C ALA A 80 7.53 -18.01 3.24
N LEU A 81 8.51 -17.97 4.15
CA LEU A 81 8.88 -19.13 4.95
C LEU A 81 7.71 -19.70 5.77
N TYR A 82 6.73 -18.87 6.10
CA TYR A 82 5.60 -19.22 6.97
C TYR A 82 4.28 -19.39 6.20
N GLN A 83 4.32 -19.59 4.87
CA GLN A 83 3.11 -19.69 4.04
C GLN A 83 2.17 -20.81 4.52
N ASP A 84 2.70 -21.99 4.82
CA ASP A 84 1.89 -23.12 5.31
C ASP A 84 1.15 -22.80 6.62
N VAL A 85 1.85 -22.15 7.55
CA VAL A 85 1.27 -21.72 8.84
C VAL A 85 0.11 -20.75 8.61
N VAL A 86 0.28 -19.78 7.71
CA VAL A 86 -0.74 -18.77 7.40
C VAL A 86 -1.91 -19.39 6.64
N ASP A 87 -1.67 -20.27 5.67
CA ASP A 87 -2.72 -20.95 4.92
C ASP A 87 -3.65 -21.73 5.88
N ARG A 88 -3.08 -22.48 6.82
CA ARG A 88 -3.81 -23.23 7.84
C ARG A 88 -4.55 -22.29 8.81
N TYR A 89 -3.91 -21.22 9.23
CA TYR A 89 -4.51 -20.22 10.13
C TYR A 89 -5.75 -19.57 9.52
N VAL A 90 -5.66 -19.06 8.29
CA VAL A 90 -6.79 -18.39 7.63
C VAL A 90 -7.88 -19.37 7.19
N ALA A 91 -7.54 -20.67 7.05
CA ALA A 91 -8.51 -21.75 6.85
C ALA A 91 -9.33 -22.06 8.11
N GLY A 92 -8.87 -21.62 9.30
CA GLY A 92 -9.60 -21.78 10.55
C GLY A 92 -8.95 -22.70 11.57
N GLU A 93 -7.79 -23.31 11.27
CA GLU A 93 -7.10 -24.18 12.23
C GLU A 93 -6.65 -23.40 13.49
N SER A 94 -6.60 -24.12 14.60
CA SER A 94 -6.08 -23.57 15.86
C SER A 94 -4.56 -23.56 15.83
N ILE A 95 -3.98 -22.44 15.42
CA ILE A 95 -2.53 -22.23 15.39
C ILE A 95 -2.19 -21.24 16.51
N PRO A 96 -1.14 -21.51 17.32
CA PRO A 96 -0.66 -20.54 18.32
C PRO A 96 -0.33 -19.19 17.66
N VAL A 97 -0.74 -18.10 18.28
CA VAL A 97 -0.55 -16.74 17.71
C VAL A 97 0.93 -16.44 17.50
N GLU A 98 1.81 -16.96 18.36
CA GLU A 98 3.27 -16.78 18.29
C GLU A 98 3.85 -17.38 17.01
N GLU A 99 3.25 -18.48 16.49
CA GLU A 99 3.67 -19.08 15.23
C GLU A 99 3.19 -18.25 14.04
N VAL A 100 1.96 -17.76 14.09
CA VAL A 100 1.41 -16.91 13.00
C VAL A 100 2.14 -15.57 12.92
N GLN A 101 2.48 -14.98 14.07
CA GLN A 101 3.20 -13.72 14.16
C GLN A 101 4.55 -13.73 13.43
N LYS A 102 5.19 -14.87 13.33
CA LYS A 102 6.45 -15.01 12.59
C LYS A 102 6.32 -14.56 11.13
N ALA A 103 5.13 -14.70 10.54
CA ALA A 103 4.90 -14.31 9.15
C ALA A 103 5.13 -12.81 8.91
N TRP A 104 4.64 -11.93 9.78
CA TRP A 104 4.81 -10.48 9.61
C TRP A 104 5.93 -9.88 10.48
N ARG A 105 6.38 -10.57 11.53
CA ARG A 105 7.49 -10.13 12.38
C ARG A 105 8.87 -10.46 11.79
N ASN A 106 8.98 -11.47 10.95
CA ASN A 106 10.24 -11.96 10.40
C ASN A 106 10.47 -11.57 8.94
N THR A 107 9.92 -10.44 8.51
CA THR A 107 10.15 -9.90 7.18
C THR A 107 11.53 -9.25 7.06
N THR A 108 11.92 -8.85 5.85
CA THR A 108 13.12 -8.05 5.60
C THR A 108 12.93 -6.56 5.89
N ALA A 109 11.71 -6.13 6.27
CA ALA A 109 11.45 -4.77 6.69
C ALA A 109 12.21 -4.43 7.97
N ILE A 110 12.63 -3.15 8.07
CA ILE A 110 13.40 -2.64 9.20
C ILE A 110 12.44 -2.30 10.34
N GLY A 111 12.79 -2.73 11.54
CA GLY A 111 12.05 -2.41 12.75
C GLY A 111 10.84 -3.33 12.99
N PRO A 112 10.16 -3.16 14.12
CA PRO A 112 8.96 -3.93 14.39
C PRO A 112 7.82 -3.46 13.51
N PRO A 113 7.10 -4.39 12.87
CA PRO A 113 5.94 -4.03 12.09
C PRO A 113 4.81 -3.50 12.99
N SER A 114 3.97 -2.65 12.42
CA SER A 114 2.73 -2.23 13.06
C SER A 114 1.84 -3.45 13.37
N PRO A 115 1.13 -3.48 14.51
CA PRO A 115 0.18 -4.56 14.85
C PRO A 115 -0.96 -4.71 13.85
N ILE A 116 -1.16 -3.72 13.03
CA ILE A 116 -2.14 -3.66 11.93
C ILE A 116 -2.04 -4.88 10.99
N TYR A 117 -0.82 -5.40 10.80
CA TYR A 117 -0.62 -6.58 9.95
C TYR A 117 -1.25 -7.83 10.58
N GLY A 118 -1.05 -8.05 11.86
CA GLY A 118 -1.71 -9.13 12.59
C GLY A 118 -3.24 -9.03 12.53
N TRP A 119 -3.78 -7.82 12.68
CA TRP A 119 -5.23 -7.60 12.58
C TRP A 119 -5.79 -7.91 11.19
N LEU A 120 -5.02 -7.69 10.12
CA LEU A 120 -5.44 -8.03 8.76
C LEU A 120 -5.51 -9.55 8.57
N TYR A 121 -4.54 -10.29 9.10
CA TYR A 121 -4.55 -11.75 9.07
C TYR A 121 -5.76 -12.30 9.85
N GLU A 122 -6.05 -11.72 11.00
CA GLU A 122 -7.23 -12.09 11.80
C GLU A 122 -8.53 -11.76 11.07
N ALA A 123 -8.63 -10.60 10.43
CA ALA A 123 -9.80 -10.20 9.65
C ALA A 123 -10.07 -11.17 8.50
N VAL A 124 -9.04 -11.62 7.79
CA VAL A 124 -9.18 -12.64 6.73
C VAL A 124 -9.67 -13.98 7.31
N ARG A 125 -9.09 -14.41 8.42
CA ARG A 125 -9.53 -15.64 9.12
C ARG A 125 -11.00 -15.55 9.51
N GLU A 126 -11.45 -14.43 10.08
CA GLU A 126 -12.84 -14.23 10.48
C GLU A 126 -13.78 -14.19 9.27
N ALA A 127 -13.44 -13.43 8.24
CA ALA A 127 -14.23 -13.36 7.01
C ALA A 127 -14.40 -14.75 6.38
N ASN A 128 -13.32 -15.53 6.39
CA ASN A 128 -13.32 -16.89 5.83
C ASN A 128 -14.27 -17.86 6.54
N ARG A 129 -14.65 -17.63 7.80
CA ARG A 129 -15.62 -18.47 8.49
C ARG A 129 -16.98 -18.52 7.79
N LYS A 130 -17.35 -17.41 7.11
CA LYS A 130 -18.65 -17.24 6.44
C LYS A 130 -18.59 -17.39 4.91
N ARG A 131 -17.39 -17.54 4.33
CA ARG A 131 -17.20 -17.60 2.87
C ARG A 131 -17.22 -19.03 2.35
N HIS A 132 -17.87 -19.22 1.20
CA HIS A 132 -17.72 -20.44 0.41
C HIS A 132 -16.32 -20.52 -0.22
N GLN A 133 -15.95 -19.48 -0.97
CA GLN A 133 -14.60 -19.32 -1.50
C GLN A 133 -13.74 -18.58 -0.50
N LYS A 134 -12.72 -19.23 0.01
CA LYS A 134 -11.81 -18.64 1.00
C LYS A 134 -10.88 -17.64 0.31
N LEU A 135 -10.70 -16.49 0.92
CA LEU A 135 -9.64 -15.55 0.57
C LEU A 135 -8.33 -16.11 1.15
N ARG A 136 -7.32 -16.19 0.33
CA ARG A 136 -5.99 -16.63 0.73
C ARG A 136 -5.11 -15.42 1.01
N ILE A 137 -4.25 -15.50 2.02
CA ILE A 137 -3.12 -14.58 2.17
C ILE A 137 -1.90 -15.24 1.55
N VAL A 138 -1.28 -14.58 0.59
CA VAL A 138 -0.04 -15.00 -0.04
C VAL A 138 1.09 -14.11 0.47
N LEU A 139 2.15 -14.72 0.98
CA LEU A 139 3.25 -14.03 1.62
C LEU A 139 4.28 -13.61 0.56
N GLY A 140 4.45 -12.30 0.39
CA GLY A 140 5.23 -11.71 -0.71
C GLY A 140 6.69 -11.42 -0.38
N ASP A 141 7.08 -11.38 0.90
CA ASP A 141 8.48 -11.14 1.26
C ASP A 141 9.32 -12.42 1.19
N VAL A 142 10.61 -12.26 0.95
CA VAL A 142 11.57 -13.36 0.81
C VAL A 142 11.58 -14.26 2.06
N TYR A 143 11.90 -15.53 1.86
CA TYR A 143 11.97 -16.55 2.92
C TYR A 143 13.21 -16.38 3.80
N VAL A 144 13.37 -15.21 4.42
CA VAL A 144 14.50 -14.95 5.31
C VAL A 144 14.34 -15.74 6.62
N ASN A 145 15.39 -16.52 6.96
CA ASN A 145 15.51 -17.12 8.27
C ASN A 145 16.52 -16.31 9.10
N TRP A 146 16.00 -15.47 9.99
CA TRP A 146 16.81 -14.56 10.79
C TRP A 146 17.80 -15.26 11.73
N ASP A 147 17.57 -16.52 12.11
CA ASP A 147 18.54 -17.31 12.91
C ASP A 147 19.85 -17.55 12.14
N ARG A 148 19.77 -17.53 10.81
CA ARG A 148 20.93 -17.73 9.92
C ARG A 148 21.56 -16.43 9.44
N VAL A 149 20.92 -15.29 9.65
CA VAL A 149 21.47 -13.97 9.29
C VAL A 149 22.33 -13.47 10.44
N LYS A 150 23.64 -13.40 10.23
CA LYS A 150 24.62 -12.99 11.25
C LYS A 150 25.21 -11.61 10.99
N ASP A 151 25.19 -11.15 9.76
CA ASP A 151 25.80 -9.91 9.33
C ASP A 151 25.09 -9.36 8.09
N ARG A 152 25.55 -8.19 7.64
CA ARG A 152 24.98 -7.48 6.47
C ARG A 152 25.24 -8.22 5.16
N GLU A 153 26.33 -8.98 5.06
CA GLU A 153 26.65 -9.76 3.86
C GLU A 153 25.63 -10.89 3.68
N ASN A 154 25.26 -11.56 4.77
CA ASN A 154 24.20 -12.59 4.76
C ASN A 154 22.82 -12.00 4.46
N LEU A 155 22.54 -10.76 4.90
CA LEU A 155 21.25 -10.10 4.68
C LEU A 155 21.11 -9.57 3.24
N GLY A 156 22.18 -9.07 2.66
CA GLY A 156 22.20 -8.36 1.38
C GLY A 156 21.44 -9.06 0.24
N PRO A 157 21.64 -10.35 0.00
CA PRO A 157 20.93 -11.09 -1.06
C PRO A 157 19.40 -11.11 -0.87
N PHE A 158 18.91 -11.18 0.36
CA PHE A 158 17.46 -11.14 0.62
C PHE A 158 16.88 -9.77 0.28
N VAL A 159 17.51 -8.70 0.76
CA VAL A 159 17.06 -7.33 0.49
C VAL A 159 17.12 -7.00 -1.00
N ALA A 160 18.18 -7.39 -1.70
CA ALA A 160 18.35 -7.14 -3.13
C ALA A 160 17.34 -7.89 -4.01
N ASN A 161 16.79 -9.01 -3.52
CA ASN A 161 15.87 -9.85 -4.26
C ASN A 161 14.40 -9.67 -3.87
N ARG A 162 14.03 -8.68 -3.07
CA ARG A 162 12.65 -8.50 -2.60
C ARG A 162 11.66 -8.38 -3.77
N ASP A 163 11.85 -7.43 -4.67
CA ASP A 163 10.93 -7.19 -5.77
C ASP A 163 10.87 -8.34 -6.78
N PRO A 164 12.00 -8.89 -7.27
CA PRO A 164 12.00 -10.08 -8.11
C PRO A 164 11.31 -11.28 -7.45
N PHE A 165 11.53 -11.47 -6.15
CA PHE A 165 10.90 -12.56 -5.40
C PHE A 165 9.39 -12.33 -5.29
N TYR A 166 8.94 -11.13 -4.92
CA TYR A 166 7.53 -10.78 -4.85
C TYR A 166 6.83 -11.06 -6.18
N ALA A 167 7.43 -10.61 -7.29
CA ALA A 167 6.89 -10.88 -8.62
C ALA A 167 6.85 -12.39 -8.93
N SER A 168 7.87 -13.18 -8.53
CA SER A 168 7.87 -14.63 -8.73
C SER A 168 6.75 -15.31 -7.94
N VAL A 169 6.53 -14.90 -6.69
CA VAL A 169 5.43 -15.40 -5.86
C VAL A 169 4.07 -15.15 -6.54
N VAL A 170 3.86 -13.93 -7.06
CA VAL A 170 2.60 -13.62 -7.77
C VAL A 170 2.44 -14.48 -9.02
N ARG A 171 3.50 -14.67 -9.82
CA ARG A 171 3.44 -15.55 -10.99
C ARG A 171 3.08 -16.99 -10.63
N GLU A 172 3.75 -17.54 -9.60
CA GLU A 172 3.63 -18.95 -9.24
C GLU A 172 2.37 -19.25 -8.41
N GLN A 173 2.03 -18.36 -7.48
CA GLN A 173 0.96 -18.62 -6.52
C GLN A 173 -0.38 -18.03 -6.93
N VAL A 174 -0.41 -17.05 -7.83
CA VAL A 174 -1.62 -16.36 -8.28
C VAL A 174 -1.87 -16.65 -9.77
N MET A 175 -0.98 -16.20 -10.66
CA MET A 175 -1.22 -16.28 -12.10
C MET A 175 -1.27 -17.71 -12.63
N ALA A 176 -0.39 -18.60 -12.16
CA ALA A 176 -0.38 -20.03 -12.55
C ALA A 176 -1.66 -20.77 -12.12
N ARG A 177 -2.41 -20.21 -11.16
CA ARG A 177 -3.70 -20.72 -10.70
C ARG A 177 -4.90 -20.05 -11.38
N HIS A 178 -4.65 -19.12 -12.29
CA HIS A 178 -5.67 -18.25 -12.90
C HIS A 178 -6.48 -17.45 -11.86
N HIS A 179 -5.86 -17.11 -10.74
CA HIS A 179 -6.45 -16.30 -9.68
C HIS A 179 -6.35 -14.82 -9.99
N ARG A 180 -7.23 -14.05 -9.32
CA ARG A 180 -7.14 -12.59 -9.24
C ARG A 180 -6.65 -12.20 -7.85
N ALA A 181 -5.76 -11.22 -7.78
CA ALA A 181 -5.17 -10.81 -6.53
C ALA A 181 -5.13 -9.30 -6.32
N LEU A 182 -5.38 -8.90 -5.06
CA LEU A 182 -5.00 -7.58 -4.56
C LEU A 182 -3.61 -7.68 -3.95
N LEU A 183 -2.65 -6.96 -4.51
CA LEU A 183 -1.29 -6.85 -3.99
C LEU A 183 -1.20 -5.63 -3.09
N VAL A 184 -0.60 -5.78 -1.92
CA VAL A 184 -0.37 -4.70 -0.95
C VAL A 184 1.10 -4.70 -0.57
N ALA A 185 1.80 -3.64 -0.95
CA ALA A 185 3.18 -3.38 -0.58
C ALA A 185 3.43 -1.88 -0.50
N GLY A 186 4.50 -1.47 0.16
CA GLY A 186 4.90 -0.07 0.17
C GLY A 186 4.84 0.52 -1.23
N TYR A 187 4.20 1.68 -1.38
CA TYR A 187 3.91 2.25 -2.70
C TYR A 187 5.12 2.34 -3.65
N PRO A 188 6.38 2.53 -3.19
CA PRO A 188 7.54 2.58 -4.07
C PRO A 188 7.76 1.30 -4.88
N HIS A 189 7.32 0.15 -4.36
CA HIS A 189 7.45 -1.15 -5.03
C HIS A 189 6.55 -1.27 -6.26
N PHE A 190 5.50 -0.46 -6.37
CA PHE A 190 4.51 -0.53 -7.45
C PHE A 190 4.56 0.62 -8.45
N LEU A 191 5.28 1.71 -8.12
CA LEU A 191 5.35 2.85 -9.01
C LEU A 191 5.95 2.48 -10.36
N ARG A 192 5.29 2.86 -11.43
CA ARG A 192 5.88 2.83 -12.76
C ARG A 192 6.93 3.93 -12.84
N SER A 193 8.16 3.59 -13.14
CA SER A 193 9.27 4.54 -13.29
C SER A 193 10.19 4.06 -14.39
N THR A 194 10.77 5.01 -15.12
CA THR A 194 11.77 4.73 -16.15
C THR A 194 13.17 4.51 -15.56
N ALA A 195 13.40 4.97 -14.33
CA ALA A 195 14.74 5.10 -13.74
C ALA A 195 15.08 4.10 -12.64
N GLY A 196 14.15 3.26 -12.24
CA GLY A 196 14.35 2.40 -11.09
C GLY A 196 13.99 0.94 -11.31
N PRO A 197 14.32 0.10 -10.33
CA PRO A 197 14.08 -1.34 -10.39
C PRO A 197 12.62 -1.71 -10.13
N ASN A 198 11.63 -0.86 -10.42
CA ASN A 198 10.21 -1.20 -10.23
C ASN A 198 9.83 -2.41 -11.07
N LEU A 199 10.33 -3.53 -10.59
CA LEU A 199 10.34 -4.77 -11.32
C LEU A 199 9.01 -5.49 -11.22
N ILE A 200 8.26 -5.29 -10.11
CA ILE A 200 7.06 -6.08 -9.85
C ILE A 200 6.02 -5.88 -10.96
N GLU A 201 5.57 -4.65 -11.19
CA GLU A 201 4.55 -4.38 -12.20
C GLU A 201 5.03 -4.76 -13.61
N ARG A 202 6.26 -4.38 -13.95
CA ARG A 202 6.86 -4.69 -15.25
C ARG A 202 6.99 -6.19 -15.51
N GLU A 203 7.46 -6.95 -14.53
CA GLU A 203 7.58 -8.39 -14.63
C GLU A 203 6.23 -9.10 -14.74
N LEU A 204 5.24 -8.65 -13.98
CA LEU A 204 3.91 -9.24 -14.03
C LEU A 204 3.23 -8.96 -15.37
N ARG A 205 3.37 -7.75 -15.92
CA ARG A 205 2.88 -7.43 -17.25
C ARG A 205 3.59 -8.24 -18.34
N ALA A 206 4.91 -8.38 -18.24
CA ALA A 206 5.67 -9.21 -19.17
C ALA A 206 5.26 -10.68 -19.12
N ALA A 207 4.77 -11.15 -17.95
CA ALA A 207 4.20 -12.48 -17.76
C ALA A 207 2.72 -12.58 -18.19
N GLY A 208 2.10 -11.51 -18.71
CA GLY A 208 0.73 -11.51 -19.22
C GLY A 208 -0.33 -11.07 -18.24
N ALA A 209 0.02 -10.54 -17.06
CA ALA A 209 -0.96 -9.96 -16.14
C ALA A 209 -1.53 -8.65 -16.70
N THR A 210 -2.84 -8.45 -16.49
CA THR A 210 -3.45 -7.13 -16.61
C THR A 210 -3.38 -6.45 -15.25
N THR A 211 -2.62 -5.34 -15.16
CA THR A 211 -2.29 -4.68 -13.88
C THR A 211 -3.00 -3.34 -13.76
N PHE A 212 -3.40 -2.98 -12.52
CA PHE A 212 -3.93 -1.68 -12.17
C PHE A 212 -3.23 -1.17 -10.91
N VAL A 213 -2.52 -0.04 -11.02
CA VAL A 213 -1.70 0.52 -9.93
C VAL A 213 -2.42 1.68 -9.26
N ILE A 214 -2.62 1.57 -7.96
CA ILE A 214 -3.24 2.58 -7.11
C ILE A 214 -2.16 3.18 -6.20
N VAL A 215 -1.96 4.48 -6.33
CA VAL A 215 -0.93 5.22 -5.60
C VAL A 215 -1.58 6.00 -4.46
N PRO A 216 -1.18 5.81 -3.20
CA PRO A 216 -1.74 6.56 -2.09
C PRO A 216 -1.15 7.97 -2.01
N GLY A 217 -1.97 8.96 -1.67
CA GLY A 217 -1.48 10.28 -1.32
C GLY A 217 -0.84 10.27 0.04
N THR A 218 0.39 10.76 0.13
CA THR A 218 1.12 10.83 1.39
C THR A 218 1.03 12.20 2.06
N ASN A 219 0.68 13.24 1.31
CA ASN A 219 0.41 14.61 1.75
C ASN A 219 1.49 15.20 2.67
N THR A 220 2.76 14.98 2.40
CA THR A 220 3.81 15.31 3.38
C THR A 220 4.85 16.29 2.88
N ILE A 221 4.62 16.97 1.77
CA ILE A 221 5.58 17.98 1.31
C ILE A 221 5.15 19.35 1.83
N ASP A 222 6.00 19.97 2.63
CA ASP A 222 5.85 21.37 3.04
C ASP A 222 5.71 22.28 1.82
N GLY A 223 4.73 23.19 1.86
CA GLY A 223 4.47 24.14 0.78
C GLY A 223 3.36 23.76 -0.20
N TYR A 224 2.64 22.66 0.03
CA TYR A 224 1.50 22.22 -0.79
C TYR A 224 0.12 22.43 -0.14
N ASP A 225 -0.02 23.38 0.76
CA ASP A 225 -1.27 23.67 1.48
C ASP A 225 -2.47 23.90 0.55
N ASP A 226 -2.25 24.49 -0.62
CA ASP A 226 -3.33 24.70 -1.60
C ASP A 226 -3.72 23.41 -2.31
N LEU A 227 -2.79 22.48 -2.49
CA LEU A 227 -3.07 21.15 -3.03
C LEU A 227 -3.86 20.31 -2.02
N ASP A 228 -3.47 20.33 -0.76
CA ASP A 228 -4.20 19.68 0.32
C ASP A 228 -5.65 20.20 0.40
N LYS A 229 -5.87 21.53 0.37
CA LYS A 229 -7.21 22.11 0.33
C LYS A 229 -8.06 21.62 -0.87
N ARG A 230 -7.42 21.42 -2.02
CA ARG A 230 -8.12 20.86 -3.20
C ARG A 230 -8.54 19.42 -2.98
N PHE A 231 -7.67 18.58 -2.38
CA PHE A 231 -8.02 17.21 -2.02
C PHE A 231 -9.06 17.16 -0.91
N ASP A 232 -8.93 17.99 0.12
CA ASP A 232 -9.86 18.07 1.25
C ASP A 232 -11.27 18.52 0.83
N SER A 233 -11.39 19.15 -0.33
CA SER A 233 -12.69 19.47 -0.92
C SER A 233 -13.46 18.24 -1.42
N TRP A 234 -12.79 17.09 -1.58
CA TRP A 234 -13.43 15.85 -2.01
C TRP A 234 -14.25 15.27 -0.86
N SER A 235 -15.49 14.98 -1.15
CA SER A 235 -16.40 14.36 -0.18
C SER A 235 -16.10 12.86 -0.05
N ARG A 236 -16.26 12.32 1.17
CA ARG A 236 -16.27 10.89 1.46
C ARG A 236 -14.94 10.16 1.26
N PRO A 237 -13.85 10.57 1.91
CA PRO A 237 -12.66 9.74 1.99
C PRO A 237 -12.95 8.44 2.77
N PRO A 238 -12.28 7.32 2.43
CA PRO A 238 -11.32 7.20 1.34
C PRO A 238 -11.98 7.16 -0.03
N CYS A 239 -11.38 7.86 -0.99
CA CYS A 239 -11.84 7.85 -2.37
C CYS A 239 -10.69 7.65 -3.35
N ILE A 240 -11.02 7.18 -4.54
CA ILE A 240 -10.07 6.95 -5.64
C ILE A 240 -10.44 7.85 -6.81
N VAL A 241 -9.40 8.40 -7.45
CA VAL A 241 -9.50 9.18 -8.68
C VAL A 241 -8.64 8.54 -9.75
N ALA A 242 -9.21 8.27 -10.92
CA ALA A 242 -8.40 7.88 -12.09
C ALA A 242 -7.44 9.02 -12.45
N LEU A 243 -6.18 8.69 -12.72
CA LEU A 243 -5.15 9.71 -12.95
C LEU A 243 -5.15 10.27 -14.36
N LYS A 244 -5.52 9.46 -15.35
CA LYS A 244 -5.41 9.84 -16.75
C LYS A 244 -6.38 10.94 -17.13
N GLY A 245 -5.87 12.01 -17.76
CA GLY A 245 -6.68 13.04 -18.42
C GLY A 245 -7.19 14.16 -17.52
N ASN A 246 -6.83 14.18 -16.23
CA ASN A 246 -7.22 15.25 -15.30
C ASN A 246 -6.01 15.90 -14.61
N TRP A 247 -6.25 16.96 -13.85
CA TRP A 247 -5.20 17.74 -13.24
C TRP A 247 -4.37 16.97 -12.19
N VAL A 248 -4.97 15.96 -11.52
CA VAL A 248 -4.25 15.15 -10.52
C VAL A 248 -3.16 14.35 -11.19
N GLY A 249 -3.47 13.75 -12.35
CA GLY A 249 -2.49 12.99 -13.12
C GLY A 249 -1.32 13.82 -13.63
N GLN A 250 -1.51 15.14 -13.80
CA GLN A 250 -0.46 16.05 -14.26
C GLN A 250 0.48 16.53 -13.14
N LEU A 251 0.16 16.26 -11.88
CA LEU A 251 1.03 16.59 -10.76
C LEU A 251 2.35 15.81 -10.86
N ALA A 252 3.44 16.45 -10.46
CA ALA A 252 4.70 15.75 -10.27
C ALA A 252 4.51 14.67 -9.17
N ALA A 253 4.87 13.43 -9.45
CA ALA A 253 4.73 12.33 -8.50
C ALA A 253 5.42 12.65 -7.16
N GLN A 254 6.60 13.30 -7.20
CA GLN A 254 7.33 13.74 -6.02
C GLN A 254 6.58 14.77 -5.16
N ALA A 255 5.65 15.54 -5.74
CA ALA A 255 4.85 16.51 -5.03
C ALA A 255 3.75 15.91 -4.16
N VAL A 256 3.34 14.67 -4.47
CA VAL A 256 2.20 14.00 -3.85
C VAL A 256 2.64 12.75 -3.07
N LEU A 257 3.76 12.15 -3.48
CA LEU A 257 4.34 10.96 -2.87
C LEU A 257 5.56 11.39 -2.07
N SER A 258 5.37 11.67 -0.81
CA SER A 258 6.46 12.07 0.07
C SER A 258 7.15 10.86 0.69
N GLY A 259 8.37 11.09 1.09
CA GLY A 259 9.22 10.09 1.71
C GLY A 259 10.54 9.96 0.97
N GLY A 260 10.84 10.91 0.11
CA GLY A 260 12.20 11.28 -0.25
C GLY A 260 12.92 10.41 -1.26
N THR A 261 12.36 9.33 -1.77
CA THR A 261 13.10 8.53 -2.76
C THR A 261 12.20 7.86 -3.76
N ILE A 262 11.51 8.67 -4.56
CA ILE A 262 11.12 8.18 -5.88
C ILE A 262 12.39 8.30 -6.72
N PRO A 263 13.00 7.20 -7.17
CA PRO A 263 14.11 7.26 -8.09
C PRO A 263 13.60 7.87 -9.40
N SER A 264 13.80 9.17 -9.57
CA SER A 264 13.63 9.82 -10.86
C SER A 264 15.01 10.06 -11.43
N PRO A 265 15.23 9.84 -12.72
CA PRO A 265 16.44 10.29 -13.37
C PRO A 265 16.64 11.78 -13.09
N PRO A 266 17.89 12.26 -12.94
CA PRO A 266 18.16 13.68 -12.81
C PRO A 266 17.51 14.45 -13.95
N GLY A 267 16.55 15.35 -13.64
CA GLY A 267 15.85 16.17 -14.61
C GLY A 267 14.50 15.65 -15.11
N GLU A 268 14.05 14.48 -14.70
CA GLU A 268 12.71 13.97 -15.04
C GLU A 268 11.71 14.25 -13.91
N ASN A 269 10.68 15.03 -14.21
CA ASN A 269 9.50 15.19 -13.37
C ASN A 269 8.46 14.12 -13.78
N LEU A 270 8.55 12.93 -13.19
CA LEU A 270 7.56 11.88 -13.40
C LEU A 270 6.17 12.40 -13.01
N LYS A 271 5.21 12.37 -13.94
CA LYS A 271 3.83 12.71 -13.65
C LYS A 271 3.14 11.58 -12.91
N LEU A 272 2.16 11.91 -12.10
CA LEU A 272 1.43 10.91 -11.33
C LEU A 272 0.70 9.91 -12.23
N GLU A 273 0.16 10.33 -13.39
CA GLU A 273 -0.47 9.43 -14.37
C GLU A 273 0.51 8.48 -15.08
N GLU A 274 1.80 8.78 -15.02
CA GLU A 274 2.87 7.89 -15.52
C GLU A 274 3.28 6.89 -14.43
N ALA A 275 3.15 7.29 -13.14
CA ALA A 275 3.51 6.48 -11.98
C ALA A 275 2.45 5.44 -11.62
N GLY A 276 1.17 5.66 -11.95
CA GLY A 276 0.06 4.76 -11.63
C GLY A 276 -1.18 5.02 -12.47
N ASP A 277 -2.24 4.25 -12.21
CA ASP A 277 -3.52 4.37 -12.90
C ASP A 277 -4.53 5.19 -12.09
N ALA A 278 -4.41 5.15 -10.76
CA ALA A 278 -5.33 5.82 -9.86
C ALA A 278 -4.63 6.36 -8.61
N PHE A 279 -5.20 7.41 -8.05
CA PHE A 279 -4.77 8.04 -6.81
C PHE A 279 -5.76 7.73 -5.70
N LEU A 280 -5.25 7.21 -4.57
CA LEU A 280 -6.02 6.97 -3.36
C LEU A 280 -5.86 8.14 -2.40
N TYR A 281 -6.94 8.84 -2.13
CA TYR A 281 -7.03 9.84 -1.07
C TYR A 281 -7.69 9.25 0.16
N LEU A 282 -6.94 9.18 1.26
CA LEU A 282 -7.37 8.56 2.52
C LEU A 282 -8.08 9.54 3.48
N GLY A 283 -8.00 10.84 3.20
CA GLY A 283 -8.54 11.91 4.01
C GLY A 283 -7.52 13.02 4.29
N PRO A 284 -7.95 14.10 4.96
CA PRO A 284 -7.07 15.19 5.34
C PRO A 284 -5.86 14.72 6.15
N ARG A 285 -4.70 15.30 5.91
CA ARG A 285 -3.42 14.95 6.54
C ARG A 285 -3.56 14.81 8.07
N ASP A 286 -4.15 15.80 8.70
CA ASP A 286 -4.31 15.84 10.15
C ASP A 286 -5.27 14.77 10.69
N SER A 287 -6.05 14.15 9.81
CA SER A 287 -6.96 13.05 10.15
C SER A 287 -6.30 11.68 10.05
N LEU A 288 -5.16 11.57 9.36
CA LEU A 288 -4.49 10.28 9.17
C LEU A 288 -3.84 9.83 10.48
N THR A 289 -3.93 8.54 10.75
CA THR A 289 -3.40 7.93 11.96
C THR A 289 -2.40 6.85 11.60
N GLN A 290 -1.19 7.01 12.12
CA GLN A 290 -0.16 5.99 12.10
C GLN A 290 -0.32 5.09 13.31
N ILE A 291 -0.38 3.77 13.13
CA ILE A 291 -0.38 2.79 14.19
C ILE A 291 1.06 2.26 14.34
N HIS A 292 1.66 2.62 15.47
CA HIS A 292 3.00 2.20 15.82
C HIS A 292 2.99 0.90 16.63
N THR A 293 4.16 0.38 16.92
CA THR A 293 4.36 -0.78 17.79
C THR A 293 3.73 -0.55 19.16
N THR A 294 3.01 -1.53 19.65
CA THR A 294 2.32 -1.42 20.95
C THR A 294 3.29 -1.63 22.12
N ARG A 295 2.91 -1.12 23.31
CA ARG A 295 3.65 -1.39 24.54
C ARG A 295 3.78 -2.90 24.82
N ALA A 296 2.74 -3.68 24.55
CA ALA A 296 2.75 -5.13 24.74
C ALA A 296 3.82 -5.81 23.88
N GLU A 297 3.99 -5.37 22.62
CA GLU A 297 5.03 -5.89 21.74
C GLU A 297 6.44 -5.50 22.21
N LEU A 298 6.61 -4.28 22.72
CA LEU A 298 7.89 -3.82 23.28
C LEU A 298 8.20 -4.42 24.66
N GLN A 299 7.20 -4.94 25.37
CA GLN A 299 7.38 -5.71 26.61
C GLN A 299 7.81 -7.16 26.34
N ASP A 300 7.62 -7.66 25.13
CA ASP A 300 8.23 -8.91 24.69
C ASP A 300 9.75 -8.70 24.54
N THR A 301 10.45 -8.90 25.65
CA THR A 301 11.89 -8.62 25.74
C THR A 301 12.73 -9.47 24.79
N ALA A 302 12.26 -10.66 24.43
CA ALA A 302 12.95 -11.52 23.46
C ALA A 302 12.81 -10.94 22.05
N TYR A 303 11.62 -10.48 21.69
CA TYR A 303 11.38 -9.85 20.40
C TYR A 303 12.08 -8.49 20.28
N GLY A 304 12.04 -7.66 21.33
CA GLY A 304 12.76 -6.38 21.36
C GLY A 304 14.27 -6.56 21.11
N LYS A 305 14.91 -7.49 21.79
CA LYS A 305 16.33 -7.81 21.56
C LYS A 305 16.60 -8.32 20.15
N GLU A 306 15.70 -9.10 19.59
CA GLU A 306 15.83 -9.57 18.21
C GLU A 306 15.75 -8.42 17.22
N ILE A 307 14.85 -7.46 17.42
CA ILE A 307 14.78 -6.25 16.57
C ILE A 307 16.07 -5.45 16.68
N GLU A 308 16.59 -5.22 17.88
CA GLU A 308 17.85 -4.51 18.07
C GLU A 308 19.03 -5.21 17.35
N ARG A 309 19.09 -6.54 17.45
CA ARG A 309 20.09 -7.35 16.71
C ARG A 309 19.95 -7.16 15.18
N ARG A 310 18.74 -7.17 14.65
CA ARG A 310 18.48 -6.96 13.20
C ARG A 310 18.89 -5.56 12.76
N LEU A 311 18.57 -4.55 13.56
CA LEU A 311 18.96 -3.17 13.30
C LEU A 311 20.47 -3.00 13.35
N GLU A 312 21.17 -3.65 14.30
CA GLU A 312 22.63 -3.66 14.37
C GLU A 312 23.24 -4.27 13.10
N ILE A 313 22.74 -5.41 12.65
CA ILE A 313 23.18 -6.03 11.38
C ILE A 313 22.99 -5.06 10.21
N MET A 314 21.87 -4.36 10.15
CA MET A 314 21.54 -3.49 9.02
C MET A 314 22.37 -2.20 9.02
N PHE A 315 22.51 -1.56 10.17
CA PHE A 315 23.20 -0.26 10.30
C PHE A 315 24.69 -0.37 10.61
N GLY A 316 25.18 -1.57 10.99
CA GLY A 316 26.57 -1.80 11.36
C GLY A 316 26.97 -1.15 12.70
N ARG A 317 25.99 -0.80 13.54
CA ARG A 317 26.19 -0.22 14.87
C ARG A 317 25.02 -0.59 15.79
N PRO A 318 25.26 -0.69 17.11
CA PRO A 318 24.19 -0.91 18.07
C PRO A 318 23.09 0.17 17.96
N VAL A 319 21.84 -0.27 18.09
CA VAL A 319 20.66 0.59 18.10
C VAL A 319 19.81 0.21 19.30
N ASP A 320 19.67 1.12 20.24
CA ASP A 320 18.72 0.99 21.37
C ASP A 320 17.32 1.42 20.91
N PHE A 321 16.69 0.54 20.17
CA PHE A 321 15.38 0.80 19.58
C PHE A 321 14.28 0.82 20.64
N VAL A 322 14.30 -0.12 21.57
CA VAL A 322 13.26 -0.29 22.60
C VAL A 322 13.17 0.93 23.51
N SER A 323 14.30 1.50 23.92
CA SER A 323 14.31 2.71 24.72
C SER A 323 13.87 3.94 23.94
N ALA A 324 14.37 4.09 22.69
CA ALA A 324 14.00 5.21 21.83
C ALA A 324 12.49 5.23 21.54
N GLU A 325 11.87 4.09 21.25
CA GLU A 325 10.43 4.00 21.01
C GLU A 325 9.60 4.35 22.26
N LYS A 326 10.05 3.98 23.46
CA LYS A 326 9.37 4.32 24.72
C LYS A 326 9.35 5.82 25.03
N GLU A 327 10.36 6.54 24.52
CA GLU A 327 10.50 7.98 24.75
C GLU A 327 9.75 8.82 23.71
N THR A 328 9.18 8.20 22.66
CA THR A 328 8.46 8.94 21.62
C THR A 328 7.07 9.34 22.06
N PRO A 329 6.59 10.53 21.71
CA PRO A 329 5.21 10.93 21.97
C PRO A 329 4.18 9.98 21.34
N GLU A 330 4.49 9.41 20.19
CA GLU A 330 3.67 8.43 19.47
C GLU A 330 3.52 7.16 20.29
N PHE A 331 4.60 6.65 20.88
CA PHE A 331 4.55 5.49 21.77
C PHE A 331 3.66 5.77 22.98
N SER A 332 3.79 6.92 23.61
CA SER A 332 2.98 7.31 24.74
C SER A 332 1.48 7.31 24.40
N ARG A 333 1.12 7.77 23.20
CA ARG A 333 -0.27 7.78 22.68
C ARG A 333 -0.78 6.40 22.29
N ASN A 334 0.10 5.51 21.82
CA ASN A 334 -0.24 4.19 21.31
C ASN A 334 0.08 3.06 22.30
N SER A 335 0.42 3.40 23.56
CA SER A 335 0.83 2.42 24.58
C SER A 335 -0.30 1.57 25.11
N ASP A 336 -1.54 2.01 24.97
CA ASP A 336 -2.71 1.23 25.31
C ASP A 336 -3.16 0.37 24.14
N PRO A 337 -3.84 -0.76 24.38
CA PRO A 337 -4.45 -1.51 23.30
C PRO A 337 -5.31 -0.57 22.46
N PRO A 338 -5.17 -0.60 21.12
CA PRO A 338 -6.02 0.25 20.30
C PRO A 338 -7.49 -0.05 20.60
N PRO A 339 -8.36 0.95 20.57
CA PRO A 339 -9.78 0.70 20.72
C PRO A 339 -10.23 -0.34 19.70
N PRO A 340 -11.22 -1.17 20.05
CA PRO A 340 -11.76 -2.14 19.11
C PRO A 340 -12.06 -1.45 17.78
N LEU A 341 -11.59 -2.06 16.70
CA LEU A 341 -11.91 -1.53 15.37
C LEU A 341 -13.44 -1.50 15.23
N PRO A 342 -13.97 -0.46 14.60
CA PRO A 342 -15.40 -0.42 14.31
C PRO A 342 -15.78 -1.63 13.45
N PRO A 343 -17.01 -2.12 13.55
CA PRO A 343 -17.47 -3.20 12.71
C PRO A 343 -17.27 -2.81 11.23
N PRO A 344 -16.97 -3.78 10.35
CA PRO A 344 -16.87 -3.50 8.93
C PRO A 344 -18.20 -2.90 8.43
N PRO A 345 -18.15 -2.05 7.40
CA PRO A 345 -19.35 -1.50 6.79
C PRO A 345 -20.29 -2.62 6.36
N LYS A 346 -21.58 -2.42 6.58
CA LYS A 346 -22.61 -3.40 6.21
C LYS A 346 -22.83 -3.48 4.70
N SER A 347 -22.48 -2.41 4.01
CA SER A 347 -22.58 -2.25 2.56
C SER A 347 -21.30 -1.60 2.04
N ILE A 348 -20.92 -1.89 0.80
CA ILE A 348 -19.83 -1.20 0.10
C ILE A 348 -20.10 0.30 -0.11
N HIS A 349 -21.37 0.69 -0.03
CA HIS A 349 -21.80 2.09 -0.15
C HIS A 349 -21.85 2.82 1.22
N ASP A 350 -21.69 2.08 2.30
CA ASP A 350 -21.63 2.70 3.63
C ASP A 350 -20.30 3.46 3.77
N PRO A 351 -20.32 4.69 4.25
CA PRO A 351 -19.09 5.39 4.58
C PRO A 351 -18.31 4.61 5.64
N LEU A 352 -16.99 4.63 5.56
CA LEU A 352 -16.18 4.12 6.65
C LEU A 352 -16.53 4.88 7.94
N PRO A 353 -16.53 4.19 9.07
CA PRO A 353 -16.89 4.83 10.35
C PRO A 353 -15.93 5.98 10.67
N PRO A 354 -16.41 7.03 11.32
CA PRO A 354 -15.60 8.16 11.69
C PRO A 354 -14.44 7.74 12.59
N LYS A 355 -13.35 8.46 12.50
CA LYS A 355 -12.20 8.30 13.38
C LYS A 355 -12.67 8.40 14.84
N PRO A 356 -12.28 7.48 15.74
CA PRO A 356 -12.54 7.67 17.17
C PRO A 356 -11.88 8.97 17.66
N PRO A 357 -12.49 9.65 18.63
CA PRO A 357 -11.92 10.87 19.17
C PRO A 357 -10.49 10.59 19.67
N VAL A 358 -9.60 11.49 19.34
CA VAL A 358 -8.23 11.47 19.88
C VAL A 358 -8.37 11.97 21.31
N ASN A 359 -8.24 11.08 22.30
CA ASN A 359 -8.14 11.46 23.70
C ASN A 359 -6.74 11.95 24.05
#